data_24b669f904249d500d729ac9a8919a5f
#
_entry.id   24b669f904249d500d729ac9a8919a5f
#
_cell.length_a   1.000
_cell.length_b   1.000
_cell.length_c   1.000
_cell.angle_alpha   90.00
_cell.angle_beta   90.00
_cell.angle_gamma   90.00
#
_symmetry.space_group_name_H-M   'P 1'
#
loop_
_entity.id
_entity.type
_entity.pdbx_description
1 polymer ?
#
loop_
_entity_poly.entity_id
_entity_poly.type
_entity_poly.pdbx_seq_one_letter_code
_entity_poly.pdbx_strand_id
1 'polypeptide(L)'
;MKAASENLVPVTLELGGKSPTIVAKGSVRDRTVSAIVWGKLLSGGQTCIAPDYALVHESEINTFIESYDRLVKAAYPDGPTSNDYTSIVND
;
A
#
# COMPACT_ATOMS: atom_id res chain seq x y z
N MET A 1 -24.25 11.20 3.29
CA MET A 1 -24.75 11.93 4.48
C MET A 1 -26.02 12.71 4.20
N LYS A 2 -26.10 13.57 3.17
CA LYS A 2 -27.31 14.38 2.88
C LYS A 2 -28.59 13.54 2.80
N ALA A 3 -28.63 12.53 1.96
CA ALA A 3 -29.80 11.65 1.82
C ALA A 3 -30.17 10.92 3.13
N ALA A 4 -29.19 10.55 3.93
CA ALA A 4 -29.44 9.91 5.23
C ALA A 4 -30.02 10.90 6.25
N SER A 5 -29.57 12.16 6.24
CA SER A 5 -30.11 13.18 7.15
C SER A 5 -31.56 13.55 6.84
N GLU A 6 -31.95 13.50 5.58
CA GLU A 6 -33.33 13.74 5.16
C GLU A 6 -34.33 12.66 5.67
N ASN A 7 -33.78 11.47 5.97
CA ASN A 7 -34.58 10.32 6.42
C ASN A 7 -34.25 9.91 7.87
N LEU A 8 -33.42 10.67 8.59
CA LEU A 8 -32.98 10.37 9.96
C LEU A 8 -32.35 8.97 10.11
N VAL A 9 -31.67 8.51 9.06
CA VAL A 9 -31.03 7.20 9.07
C VAL A 9 -29.58 7.32 9.57
N PRO A 10 -29.14 6.43 10.48
CA PRO A 10 -27.73 6.40 10.90
C PRO A 10 -26.81 6.02 9.75
N VAL A 11 -25.59 6.56 9.74
CA VAL A 11 -24.57 6.28 8.73
C VAL A 11 -23.25 5.89 9.39
N THR A 12 -22.56 4.92 8.78
CA THR A 12 -21.17 4.62 9.05
C THR A 12 -20.37 5.06 7.83
N LEU A 13 -19.30 5.84 8.05
CA LEU A 13 -18.45 6.36 6.99
C LEU A 13 -17.09 5.64 7.00
N GLU A 14 -16.71 5.10 5.84
CA GLU A 14 -15.39 4.53 5.58
C GLU A 14 -14.68 5.43 4.55
N LEU A 15 -13.67 6.17 4.99
CA LEU A 15 -13.10 7.30 4.24
C LEU A 15 -11.62 7.14 3.89
N GLY A 16 -11.07 5.96 4.07
CA GLY A 16 -9.68 5.66 3.78
C GLY A 16 -8.84 5.35 5.02
N GLY A 17 -7.52 5.35 4.87
CA GLY A 17 -6.60 5.01 5.95
C GLY A 17 -5.18 5.51 5.72
N LYS A 18 -4.40 5.53 6.80
CA LYS A 18 -2.98 5.86 6.85
C LYS A 18 -2.26 4.76 7.62
N SER A 19 -2.30 3.54 7.07
CA SER A 19 -1.82 2.34 7.77
C SER A 19 -0.30 2.27 7.83
N PRO A 20 0.32 2.33 9.02
CA PRO A 20 1.75 2.15 9.19
C PRO A 20 2.15 0.68 9.02
N THR A 21 3.34 0.45 8.46
CA THR A 21 4.01 -0.85 8.48
C THR A 21 5.28 -0.74 9.30
N ILE A 22 5.43 -1.57 10.31
CA ILE A 22 6.62 -1.58 11.17
C ILE A 22 7.50 -2.77 10.78
N VAL A 23 8.70 -2.47 10.30
CA VAL A 23 9.72 -3.47 9.96
C VAL A 23 10.78 -3.48 11.06
N ALA A 24 10.67 -4.44 11.97
CA ALA A 24 11.60 -4.59 13.07
C ALA A 24 13.03 -4.91 12.58
N LYS A 25 14.03 -4.54 13.37
CA LYS A 25 15.43 -4.84 13.07
C LYS A 25 15.64 -6.35 12.81
N GLY A 26 16.36 -6.68 11.74
CA GLY A 26 16.61 -8.05 11.29
C GLY A 26 15.46 -8.68 10.51
N SER A 27 14.40 -7.89 10.20
CA SER A 27 13.22 -8.39 9.48
C SER A 27 13.18 -7.99 8.02
N VAL A 28 14.16 -7.25 7.52
CA VAL A 28 14.27 -6.91 6.08
C VAL A 28 14.72 -8.15 5.31
N ARG A 29 13.76 -8.90 4.84
CA ARG A 29 13.93 -10.13 4.03
C ARG A 29 12.99 -10.06 2.84
N ASP A 30 13.33 -10.73 1.74
CA ASP A 30 12.49 -10.73 0.53
C ASP A 30 11.04 -11.08 0.80
N ARG A 31 10.76 -12.06 1.66
CA ARG A 31 9.39 -12.42 2.04
C ARG A 31 8.64 -11.26 2.70
N THR A 32 9.30 -10.55 3.62
CA THR A 32 8.71 -9.41 4.33
C THR A 32 8.44 -8.26 3.35
N VAL A 33 9.44 -7.90 2.56
CA VAL A 33 9.34 -6.80 1.60
C VAL A 33 8.33 -7.13 0.51
N SER A 34 8.30 -8.38 0.00
CA SER A 34 7.32 -8.83 -0.98
C SER A 34 5.87 -8.72 -0.47
N ALA A 35 5.62 -9.04 0.80
CA ALA A 35 4.29 -8.88 1.39
C ALA A 35 3.87 -7.40 1.47
N ILE A 36 4.82 -6.51 1.76
CA ILE A 36 4.58 -5.05 1.78
C ILE A 36 4.32 -4.53 0.36
N VAL A 37 5.13 -4.95 -0.63
CA VAL A 37 4.94 -4.61 -2.04
C VAL A 37 3.55 -5.05 -2.52
N TRP A 38 3.19 -6.31 -2.26
CA TRP A 38 1.88 -6.83 -2.63
C TRP A 38 0.74 -6.04 -2.00
N GLY A 39 0.79 -5.82 -0.67
CA GLY A 39 -0.24 -5.09 0.05
C GLY A 39 -0.36 -3.62 -0.38
N LYS A 40 0.76 -3.00 -0.77
CA LYS A 40 0.76 -1.61 -1.27
C LYS A 40 0.23 -1.49 -2.69
N LEU A 41 0.59 -2.42 -3.57
CA LEU A 41 0.29 -2.30 -5.00
C LEU A 41 -1.05 -2.95 -5.39
N LEU A 42 -1.63 -3.75 -4.51
CA LEU A 42 -2.97 -4.30 -4.71
C LEU A 42 -3.98 -3.18 -4.98
N SER A 43 -4.73 -3.31 -6.06
CA SER A 43 -5.73 -2.31 -6.49
C SER A 43 -5.16 -0.88 -6.69
N GLY A 44 -3.89 -0.78 -7.10
CA GLY A 44 -3.21 0.52 -7.23
C GLY A 44 -2.99 1.25 -5.90
N GLY A 45 -3.01 0.53 -4.78
CA GLY A 45 -2.92 1.12 -3.44
C GLY A 45 -4.20 1.80 -2.94
N GLN A 46 -5.29 1.68 -3.68
CA GLN A 46 -6.57 2.32 -3.40
C GLN A 46 -7.41 1.53 -2.39
N THR A 47 -6.79 1.15 -1.28
CA THR A 47 -7.40 0.33 -0.22
C THR A 47 -7.13 0.97 1.14
N CYS A 48 -8.15 1.09 1.98
CA CYS A 48 -8.05 1.74 3.30
C CYS A 48 -7.00 1.12 4.23
N ILE A 49 -6.72 -0.17 4.09
CA ILE A 49 -5.71 -0.90 4.86
C ILE A 49 -4.38 -1.08 4.13
N ALA A 50 -4.21 -0.51 2.92
CA ALA A 50 -2.94 -0.58 2.21
C ALA A 50 -1.81 0.06 3.04
N PRO A 51 -0.61 -0.53 3.06
CA PRO A 51 0.56 0.11 3.64
C PRO A 51 0.76 1.52 3.07
N ASP A 52 0.71 2.55 3.93
CA ASP A 52 0.87 3.94 3.51
C ASP A 52 2.32 4.40 3.69
N TYR A 53 2.91 4.05 4.81
CA TYR A 53 4.31 4.31 5.10
C TYR A 53 4.94 3.16 5.90
N ALA A 54 6.26 3.03 5.80
CA ALA A 54 7.03 2.02 6.53
C ALA A 54 7.98 2.68 7.53
N LEU A 55 7.98 2.16 8.76
CA LEU A 55 8.96 2.47 9.79
C LEU A 55 10.00 1.35 9.80
N VAL A 56 11.17 1.66 9.30
CA VAL A 56 12.28 0.70 9.16
C VAL A 56 13.43 1.14 10.06
N HIS A 57 14.11 0.19 10.70
CA HIS A 57 15.30 0.51 11.50
C HIS A 57 16.36 1.17 10.62
N GLU A 58 16.99 2.24 11.11
CA GLU A 58 17.93 3.10 10.36
C GLU A 58 19.04 2.33 9.64
N SER A 59 19.58 1.28 10.29
CA SER A 59 20.65 0.45 9.72
C SER A 59 20.20 -0.43 8.54
N GLU A 60 18.90 -0.55 8.27
CA GLU A 60 18.36 -1.42 7.24
C GLU A 60 17.55 -0.66 6.16
N ILE A 61 17.48 0.67 6.24
CA ILE A 61 16.71 1.50 5.30
C ILE A 61 17.17 1.26 3.86
N ASN A 62 18.47 1.30 3.58
CA ASN A 62 18.99 1.12 2.23
C ASN A 62 18.67 -0.27 1.69
N THR A 63 18.88 -1.31 2.49
CA THR A 63 18.54 -2.70 2.12
C THR A 63 17.05 -2.86 1.85
N PHE A 64 16.21 -2.20 2.64
CA PHE A 64 14.76 -2.21 2.43
C PHE A 64 14.39 -1.55 1.09
N ILE A 65 14.94 -0.36 0.80
CA ILE A 65 14.66 0.38 -0.44
C ILE A 65 15.10 -0.42 -1.66
N GLU A 66 16.32 -0.98 -1.65
CA GLU A 66 16.85 -1.80 -2.75
C GLU A 66 15.99 -3.05 -3.00
N SER A 67 15.59 -3.73 -1.92
CA SER A 67 14.73 -4.91 -2.02
C SER A 67 13.33 -4.55 -2.52
N TYR A 68 12.78 -3.44 -2.06
CA TYR A 68 11.46 -2.95 -2.50
C TYR A 68 11.47 -2.63 -4.00
N ASP A 69 12.43 -1.82 -4.45
CA ASP A 69 12.58 -1.44 -5.87
C ASP A 69 12.74 -2.67 -6.78
N ARG A 70 13.62 -3.60 -6.39
CA ARG A 70 13.82 -4.85 -7.11
C ARG A 70 12.55 -5.68 -7.24
N LEU A 71 11.81 -5.83 -6.14
CA LEU A 71 10.58 -6.63 -6.11
C LEU A 71 9.43 -5.98 -6.89
N VAL A 72 9.30 -4.65 -6.84
CA VAL A 72 8.34 -3.91 -7.68
C VAL A 72 8.65 -4.09 -9.16
N LYS A 73 9.90 -3.93 -9.56
CA LYS A 73 10.35 -4.11 -10.96
C LYS A 73 10.16 -5.55 -11.45
N ALA A 74 10.34 -6.53 -10.57
CA ALA A 74 10.09 -7.92 -10.90
C ALA A 74 8.60 -8.24 -11.09
N ALA A 75 7.74 -7.62 -10.29
CA ALA A 75 6.29 -7.80 -10.37
C ALA A 75 5.67 -7.04 -11.57
N TYR A 76 6.16 -5.85 -11.85
CA TYR A 76 5.65 -4.96 -12.89
C TYR A 76 6.81 -4.40 -13.73
N PRO A 77 7.36 -5.19 -14.67
CA PRO A 77 8.51 -4.75 -15.49
C PRO A 77 8.23 -3.48 -16.29
N ASP A 78 6.99 -3.31 -16.76
CA ASP A 78 6.53 -2.15 -17.53
C ASP A 78 6.05 -0.98 -16.64
N GLY A 79 6.27 -1.10 -15.33
CA GLY A 79 5.90 -0.08 -14.35
C GLY A 79 4.39 0.16 -14.29
N PRO A 80 3.97 1.42 -14.04
CA PRO A 80 2.56 1.77 -13.86
C PRO A 80 1.72 1.63 -15.14
N THR A 81 2.35 1.44 -16.31
CA THR A 81 1.68 1.21 -17.59
C THR A 81 1.45 -0.26 -17.91
N SER A 82 1.87 -1.15 -17.02
CA SER A 82 1.64 -2.59 -17.15
C SER A 82 0.15 -2.91 -17.21
N ASN A 83 -0.24 -3.81 -18.12
CA ASN A 83 -1.62 -4.32 -18.20
C ASN A 83 -2.03 -5.12 -16.95
N ASP A 84 -1.06 -5.56 -16.16
CA ASP A 84 -1.29 -6.31 -14.92
C ASP A 84 -1.40 -5.39 -13.69
N TYR A 85 -1.21 -4.08 -13.86
CA TYR A 85 -1.31 -3.11 -12.78
C TYR A 85 -2.59 -2.29 -12.87
N THR A 86 -3.32 -2.22 -11.75
CA THR A 86 -4.59 -1.48 -11.67
C THR A 86 -4.36 0.02 -11.78
N SER A 87 -5.05 0.67 -12.69
CA SER A 87 -5.05 2.14 -12.82
C SER A 87 -5.75 2.83 -11.65
N ILE A 88 -5.41 4.08 -11.43
CA ILE A 88 -6.16 4.96 -10.53
C ILE A 88 -7.56 5.17 -11.11
N VAL A 89 -8.57 5.18 -10.23
CA VAL A 89 -9.99 5.15 -10.64
C VAL A 89 -10.48 6.44 -11.31
N ASN A 90 -9.83 7.55 -11.03
CA ASN A 90 -10.12 8.86 -11.64
C ASN A 90 -8.87 9.76 -11.63
N ASP A 91 -8.95 10.90 -12.31
CA ASP A 91 -7.93 11.95 -12.36
C ASP A 91 -7.87 12.77 -11.06
#